data_9c29d57c5bea2b208d13adbd8f784c8a
#
_entry.id   9c29d57c5bea2b208d13adbd8f784c8a
#
_cell.length_a   1.000
_cell.length_b   1.000
_cell.length_c   1.000
_cell.angle_alpha   90.00
_cell.angle_beta   90.00
_cell.angle_gamma   90.00
#
_symmetry.space_group_name_H-M   'P 1'
#
loop_
_entity.id
_entity.type
_entity.pdbx_description
1 polymer ?
#
loop_
_entity_poly.entity_id
_entity_poly.type
_entity_poly.pdbx_seq_one_letter_code
_entity_poly.pdbx_strand_id
1 'polypeptide(L)'
;GDVVKMIDALFVKDIPTGTTCDAVAAYIDHVLNPSSFTQAVAMFPNAQHVKITVTGVVGADVLDCELTTLQPKPSQAVAWVRASRAAGYDPAVYCNQLNTYDGLQPLKAAFSAAGVAEPHWWVANYDLNPTIPAGCAAKQYTDRDPNGNNTYDTSSTVDYWPRRPTPKPVSPVKDDDMPIIINAPDSVMYVLMQGKIIRIAGPAEVNGPIQAAPTWKVGATQWSFLLQTYGAPVTAVA
;
A
#
# COMPACT_ATOMS: atom_id res chain seq x y z
N GLY A 1 20.59 7.34 -15.28
CA GLY A 1 20.29 5.95 -14.99
C GLY A 1 19.24 5.45 -15.96
N ASP A 2 19.30 4.18 -16.26
CA ASP A 2 18.32 3.57 -17.15
C ASP A 2 16.94 3.60 -16.49
N VAL A 3 15.93 4.01 -17.26
CA VAL A 3 14.54 4.01 -16.80
C VAL A 3 14.06 2.57 -16.80
N VAL A 4 13.64 2.07 -15.65
CA VAL A 4 13.10 0.72 -15.51
C VAL A 4 11.62 0.73 -15.94
N LYS A 5 11.25 -0.18 -16.84
CA LYS A 5 9.86 -0.36 -17.24
C LYS A 5 9.13 -1.23 -16.24
N MET A 6 8.16 -0.66 -15.55
CA MET A 6 7.24 -1.40 -14.71
C MET A 6 5.85 -1.44 -15.34
N ILE A 7 5.19 -2.59 -15.24
CA ILE A 7 3.77 -2.73 -15.58
C ILE A 7 2.99 -3.09 -14.32
N ASP A 8 1.70 -2.76 -14.33
CA ASP A 8 0.78 -3.17 -13.27
C ASP A 8 -0.59 -3.49 -13.83
N ALA A 9 -1.27 -4.42 -13.18
CA ALA A 9 -2.63 -4.81 -13.53
C ALA A 9 -3.35 -5.43 -12.33
N LEU A 10 -4.64 -5.14 -12.23
CA LEU A 10 -5.50 -5.86 -11.31
C LEU A 10 -5.74 -7.30 -11.81
N PHE A 11 -6.03 -7.47 -13.10
CA PHE A 11 -6.27 -8.77 -13.74
C PHE A 11 -5.04 -9.22 -14.54
N VAL A 12 -3.99 -9.62 -13.85
CA VAL A 12 -2.69 -9.99 -14.44
C VAL A 12 -2.82 -11.06 -15.53
N LYS A 13 -3.77 -11.99 -15.40
CA LYS A 13 -4.05 -13.03 -16.40
C LYS A 13 -4.47 -12.48 -17.77
N ASP A 14 -4.96 -11.23 -17.83
CA ASP A 14 -5.42 -10.59 -19.08
C ASP A 14 -4.27 -9.89 -19.81
N ILE A 15 -3.08 -9.84 -19.22
CA ILE A 15 -1.88 -9.31 -19.88
C ILE A 15 -1.50 -10.22 -21.04
N PRO A 16 -1.28 -9.66 -22.26
CA PRO A 16 -0.93 -10.45 -23.42
C PRO A 16 0.31 -11.32 -23.23
N THR A 17 0.25 -12.56 -23.70
CA THR A 17 1.41 -13.47 -23.70
C THR A 17 2.58 -12.85 -24.47
N GLY A 18 3.79 -12.96 -23.91
CA GLY A 18 4.99 -12.38 -24.49
C GLY A 18 5.27 -10.93 -24.08
N THR A 19 4.40 -10.31 -23.27
CA THR A 19 4.69 -9.02 -22.65
C THR A 19 5.94 -9.14 -21.77
N THR A 20 6.85 -8.17 -21.90
CA THR A 20 8.09 -8.11 -21.09
C THR A 20 8.14 -6.83 -20.28
N CYS A 21 8.68 -6.94 -19.07
CA CYS A 21 8.90 -5.82 -18.16
C CYS A 21 10.07 -6.12 -17.23
N ASP A 22 10.66 -5.07 -16.67
CA ASP A 22 11.72 -5.19 -15.66
C ASP A 22 11.12 -5.41 -14.26
N ALA A 23 9.93 -4.84 -14.04
CA ALA A 23 9.18 -5.01 -12.81
C ALA A 23 7.68 -5.18 -13.12
N VAL A 24 6.97 -5.92 -12.26
CA VAL A 24 5.52 -6.08 -12.30
C VAL A 24 4.95 -5.81 -10.92
N ALA A 25 4.00 -4.87 -10.86
CA ALA A 25 3.26 -4.57 -9.65
C ALA A 25 1.87 -5.21 -9.69
N ALA A 26 1.43 -5.78 -8.58
CA ALA A 26 0.14 -6.43 -8.48
C ALA A 26 -0.39 -6.43 -7.03
N TYR A 27 -1.69 -6.58 -6.90
CA TYR A 27 -2.40 -6.45 -5.64
C TYR A 27 -2.34 -7.71 -4.80
N ILE A 28 -2.12 -7.54 -3.49
CA ILE A 28 -2.11 -8.64 -2.53
C ILE A 28 -3.46 -8.82 -1.81
N ASP A 29 -4.30 -7.78 -1.83
CA ASP A 29 -5.53 -7.70 -1.01
C ASP A 29 -6.72 -7.05 -1.72
N HIS A 30 -6.67 -6.92 -3.07
CA HIS A 30 -7.77 -6.31 -3.81
C HIS A 30 -8.96 -7.29 -3.92
N VAL A 31 -10.15 -6.83 -3.51
CA VAL A 31 -11.36 -7.66 -3.42
C VAL A 31 -11.78 -8.32 -4.74
N LEU A 32 -11.54 -7.66 -5.87
CA LEU A 32 -11.92 -8.20 -7.19
C LEU A 32 -10.94 -9.27 -7.71
N ASN A 33 -9.69 -9.26 -7.26
CA ASN A 33 -8.71 -10.29 -7.60
C ASN A 33 -7.68 -10.48 -6.46
N PRO A 34 -8.02 -11.26 -5.44
CA PRO A 34 -7.10 -11.51 -4.32
C PRO A 34 -5.86 -12.32 -4.72
N SER A 35 -5.86 -12.92 -5.92
CA SER A 35 -4.73 -13.70 -6.45
C SER A 35 -3.84 -12.90 -7.40
N SER A 36 -4.08 -11.60 -7.58
CA SER A 36 -3.37 -10.75 -8.55
C SER A 36 -1.84 -10.89 -8.42
N PHE A 37 -1.31 -10.73 -7.22
CA PHE A 37 0.15 -10.83 -6.98
C PHE A 37 0.70 -12.24 -7.26
N THR A 38 0.01 -13.29 -6.85
CA THR A 38 0.41 -14.68 -7.13
C THR A 38 0.46 -14.95 -8.64
N GLN A 39 -0.52 -14.42 -9.40
CA GLN A 39 -0.53 -14.50 -10.86
C GLN A 39 0.66 -13.75 -11.47
N ALA A 40 1.00 -12.55 -10.96
CA ALA A 40 2.15 -11.78 -11.42
C ALA A 40 3.46 -12.54 -11.22
N VAL A 41 3.66 -13.15 -10.06
CA VAL A 41 4.84 -13.98 -9.78
C VAL A 41 4.96 -15.15 -10.76
N ALA A 42 3.85 -15.82 -11.06
CA ALA A 42 3.84 -16.96 -11.98
C ALA A 42 4.07 -16.55 -13.44
N MET A 43 3.49 -15.43 -13.89
CA MET A 43 3.57 -14.99 -15.29
C MET A 43 4.88 -14.28 -15.62
N PHE A 44 5.49 -13.60 -14.67
CA PHE A 44 6.71 -12.81 -14.84
C PHE A 44 7.84 -13.25 -13.88
N PRO A 45 8.30 -14.52 -13.96
CA PRO A 45 9.21 -15.08 -12.94
C PRO A 45 10.56 -14.38 -12.88
N ASN A 46 10.96 -13.69 -13.95
CA ASN A 46 12.25 -12.98 -14.05
C ASN A 46 12.13 -11.47 -13.76
N ALA A 47 10.91 -10.93 -13.62
CA ALA A 47 10.71 -9.54 -13.29
C ALA A 47 10.83 -9.31 -11.77
N GLN A 48 11.13 -8.09 -11.38
CA GLN A 48 11.00 -7.67 -9.98
C GLN A 48 9.49 -7.59 -9.64
N HIS A 49 9.08 -8.17 -8.51
CA HIS A 49 7.69 -8.18 -8.10
C HIS A 49 7.44 -7.12 -7.04
N VAL A 50 6.40 -6.28 -7.26
CA VAL A 50 6.00 -5.19 -6.37
C VAL A 50 4.62 -5.49 -5.81
N LYS A 51 4.50 -5.50 -4.49
CA LYS A 51 3.23 -5.75 -3.78
C LYS A 51 2.47 -4.46 -3.59
N ILE A 52 1.26 -4.38 -4.13
CA ILE A 52 0.33 -3.28 -3.88
C ILE A 52 -0.70 -3.71 -2.84
N THR A 53 -0.96 -2.86 -1.85
CA THR A 53 -2.06 -3.03 -0.90
C THR A 53 -3.07 -1.88 -1.04
N VAL A 54 -4.34 -2.20 -0.97
CA VAL A 54 -5.46 -1.23 -0.85
C VAL A 54 -5.96 -1.10 0.57
N THR A 55 -5.69 -2.08 1.43
CA THR A 55 -6.14 -2.07 2.83
C THR A 55 -5.07 -1.61 3.82
N GLY A 56 -3.83 -1.40 3.35
CA GLY A 56 -2.73 -0.97 4.20
C GLY A 56 -2.02 -2.10 4.93
N VAL A 57 -1.87 -3.25 4.28
CA VAL A 57 -1.08 -4.37 4.84
C VAL A 57 0.39 -3.96 4.99
N VAL A 58 0.92 -4.05 6.20
CA VAL A 58 2.34 -3.84 6.48
C VAL A 58 3.14 -4.99 5.85
N GLY A 59 4.18 -4.67 5.09
CA GLY A 59 4.95 -5.62 4.30
C GLY A 59 4.58 -5.65 2.81
N ALA A 60 3.59 -4.85 2.38
CA ALA A 60 3.46 -4.42 1.00
C ALA A 60 4.51 -3.35 0.66
N ASP A 61 4.85 -3.26 -0.62
CA ASP A 61 5.81 -2.26 -1.11
C ASP A 61 5.13 -0.91 -1.36
N VAL A 62 3.84 -0.94 -1.75
CA VAL A 62 3.06 0.23 -2.18
C VAL A 62 1.70 0.24 -1.52
N LEU A 63 1.29 1.39 -0.99
CA LEU A 63 -0.10 1.67 -0.64
C LEU A 63 -0.78 2.42 -1.78
N ASP A 64 -1.89 1.88 -2.27
CA ASP A 64 -2.72 2.52 -3.27
C ASP A 64 -3.67 3.52 -2.61
N CYS A 65 -3.48 4.82 -2.89
CA CYS A 65 -4.26 5.93 -2.37
C CYS A 65 -4.97 6.67 -3.50
N GLU A 66 -6.07 6.13 -3.96
CA GLU A 66 -6.94 6.77 -4.95
C GLU A 66 -8.32 7.12 -4.38
N LEU A 67 -9.06 7.96 -5.12
CA LEU A 67 -10.40 8.43 -4.72
C LEU A 67 -11.47 7.34 -4.89
N THR A 68 -11.40 6.31 -4.05
CA THR A 68 -12.53 5.38 -3.93
C THR A 68 -12.95 5.24 -2.47
N THR A 69 -14.17 4.81 -2.24
CA THR A 69 -14.69 4.57 -0.88
C THR A 69 -13.98 3.42 -0.14
N LEU A 70 -13.13 2.68 -0.85
CA LEU A 70 -12.45 1.47 -0.35
C LEU A 70 -10.96 1.71 -0.07
N GLN A 71 -10.41 2.85 -0.49
CA GLN A 71 -8.97 3.12 -0.42
C GLN A 71 -8.59 4.09 0.71
N PRO A 72 -7.33 4.03 1.17
CA PRO A 72 -6.85 4.84 2.27
C PRO A 72 -6.91 6.34 2.00
N LYS A 73 -7.32 7.09 3.01
CA LYS A 73 -7.26 8.55 3.03
C LYS A 73 -5.84 9.02 3.38
N PRO A 74 -5.49 10.30 3.15
CA PRO A 74 -4.15 10.82 3.45
C PRO A 74 -3.65 10.54 4.87
N SER A 75 -4.50 10.63 5.88
CA SER A 75 -4.13 10.32 7.27
C SER A 75 -3.80 8.83 7.49
N GLN A 76 -4.46 7.94 6.76
CA GLN A 76 -4.22 6.51 6.81
C GLN A 76 -2.91 6.15 6.07
N ALA A 77 -2.60 6.85 4.98
CA ALA A 77 -1.32 6.72 4.29
C ALA A 77 -0.15 7.08 5.21
N VAL A 78 -0.26 8.17 5.99
CA VAL A 78 0.75 8.56 6.98
C VAL A 78 0.94 7.48 8.03
N ALA A 79 -0.15 6.93 8.58
CA ALA A 79 -0.10 5.87 9.58
C ALA A 79 0.55 4.59 9.03
N TRP A 80 0.17 4.18 7.80
CA TRP A 80 0.74 3.01 7.15
C TRP A 80 2.24 3.14 6.87
N VAL A 81 2.69 4.31 6.41
CA VAL A 81 4.12 4.57 6.17
C VAL A 81 4.92 4.50 7.46
N ARG A 82 4.40 5.05 8.56
CA ARG A 82 5.03 4.89 9.89
C ARG A 82 5.17 3.42 10.28
N ALA A 83 4.07 2.66 10.19
CA ALA A 83 4.05 1.24 10.54
C ALA A 83 4.99 0.41 9.65
N SER A 84 5.01 0.68 8.34
CA SER A 84 5.89 0.00 7.39
C SER A 84 7.36 0.26 7.70
N ARG A 85 7.74 1.51 7.99
CA ARG A 85 9.12 1.87 8.37
C ARG A 85 9.52 1.26 9.71
N ALA A 86 8.62 1.25 10.69
CA ALA A 86 8.85 0.61 11.97
C ALA A 86 9.13 -0.89 11.80
N ALA A 87 8.46 -1.53 10.84
CA ALA A 87 8.71 -2.92 10.46
C ALA A 87 9.94 -3.13 9.54
N GLY A 88 10.68 -2.06 9.23
CA GLY A 88 11.92 -2.13 8.44
C GLY A 88 11.73 -2.09 6.92
N TYR A 89 10.54 -1.73 6.44
CA TYR A 89 10.24 -1.57 5.03
C TYR A 89 10.53 -0.15 4.55
N ASP A 90 10.72 0.00 3.22
CA ASP A 90 10.88 1.28 2.54
C ASP A 90 9.65 1.54 1.66
N PRO A 91 8.57 2.12 2.22
CA PRO A 91 7.26 2.17 1.60
C PRO A 91 7.18 3.20 0.48
N ALA A 92 6.37 2.90 -0.53
CA ALA A 92 5.88 3.83 -1.52
C ALA A 92 4.37 4.07 -1.37
N VAL A 93 3.91 5.23 -1.85
CA VAL A 93 2.48 5.55 -1.95
C VAL A 93 2.18 5.86 -3.41
N TYR A 94 1.19 5.14 -3.97
CA TYR A 94 0.63 5.40 -5.28
C TYR A 94 -0.57 6.34 -5.14
N CYS A 95 -0.65 7.34 -6.02
CA CYS A 95 -1.75 8.30 -6.06
C CYS A 95 -1.85 9.00 -7.41
N ASN A 96 -2.99 9.62 -7.69
CA ASN A 96 -3.13 10.52 -8.83
C ASN A 96 -2.24 11.77 -8.66
N GLN A 97 -1.52 12.16 -9.70
CA GLN A 97 -0.61 13.31 -9.64
C GLN A 97 -1.35 14.64 -9.45
N LEU A 98 -2.51 14.79 -10.07
CA LEU A 98 -3.20 16.07 -10.25
C LEU A 98 -4.43 16.25 -9.37
N ASN A 99 -4.89 15.20 -8.69
CA ASN A 99 -6.07 15.27 -7.86
C ASN A 99 -5.85 16.23 -6.68
N THR A 100 -6.80 17.15 -6.46
CA THR A 100 -6.70 18.18 -5.43
C THR A 100 -7.20 17.73 -4.06
N TYR A 101 -7.83 16.56 -3.97
CA TYR A 101 -8.42 16.05 -2.74
C TYR A 101 -7.56 14.96 -2.08
N ASP A 102 -7.10 13.96 -2.82
CA ASP A 102 -6.30 12.84 -2.35
C ASP A 102 -5.10 12.52 -3.25
N GLY A 103 -4.78 13.44 -4.15
CA GLY A 103 -3.60 13.34 -4.99
C GLY A 103 -2.30 13.69 -4.27
N LEU A 104 -1.24 13.83 -5.04
CA LEU A 104 0.11 14.04 -4.53
C LEU A 104 0.23 15.22 -3.56
N GLN A 105 -0.38 16.38 -3.86
CA GLN A 105 -0.22 17.56 -3.02
C GLN A 105 -0.94 17.44 -1.67
N PRO A 106 -2.22 17.01 -1.60
CA PRO A 106 -2.86 16.72 -0.33
C PRO A 106 -2.14 15.67 0.52
N LEU A 107 -1.59 14.62 -0.11
CA LEU A 107 -0.79 13.60 0.59
C LEU A 107 0.48 14.23 1.18
N LYS A 108 1.26 14.97 0.40
CA LYS A 108 2.45 15.68 0.89
C LYS A 108 2.12 16.60 2.06
N ALA A 109 1.03 17.34 1.98
CA ALA A 109 0.56 18.20 3.07
C ALA A 109 0.25 17.40 4.35
N ALA A 110 -0.39 16.22 4.22
CA ALA A 110 -0.67 15.36 5.35
C ALA A 110 0.61 14.81 6.02
N PHE A 111 1.61 14.40 5.23
CA PHE A 111 2.92 13.96 5.74
C PHE A 111 3.65 15.08 6.45
N SER A 112 3.66 16.29 5.87
CA SER A 112 4.26 17.48 6.46
C SER A 112 3.58 17.86 7.79
N ALA A 113 2.25 17.90 7.82
CA ALA A 113 1.49 18.20 9.03
C ALA A 113 1.71 17.18 10.15
N ALA A 114 1.94 15.92 9.80
CA ALA A 114 2.22 14.85 10.76
C ALA A 114 3.69 14.76 11.19
N GLY A 115 4.58 15.57 10.60
CA GLY A 115 6.03 15.52 10.84
C GLY A 115 6.66 14.19 10.41
N VAL A 116 6.08 13.52 9.40
CA VAL A 116 6.58 12.25 8.87
C VAL A 116 7.29 12.50 7.55
N ALA A 117 8.50 11.94 7.40
CA ALA A 117 9.22 11.99 6.14
C ALA A 117 8.38 11.38 5.00
N GLU A 118 8.40 12.02 3.82
CA GLU A 118 7.68 11.52 2.64
C GLU A 118 8.12 10.09 2.27
N PRO A 119 7.20 9.23 1.79
CA PRO A 119 7.54 7.95 1.20
C PRO A 119 8.10 8.13 -0.21
N HIS A 120 8.44 7.03 -0.89
CA HIS A 120 8.57 7.06 -2.33
C HIS A 120 7.20 7.34 -2.97
N TRP A 121 7.14 8.29 -3.90
CA TRP A 121 5.92 8.63 -4.60
C TRP A 121 5.86 7.90 -5.95
N TRP A 122 4.81 7.12 -6.16
CA TRP A 122 4.44 6.60 -7.48
C TRP A 122 3.16 7.32 -7.92
N VAL A 123 3.25 8.12 -8.98
CA VAL A 123 2.14 8.97 -9.39
C VAL A 123 1.54 8.53 -10.72
N ALA A 124 0.22 8.64 -10.85
CA ALA A 124 -0.49 8.41 -12.10
C ALA A 124 -0.81 9.75 -12.80
N ASN A 125 -0.42 9.84 -14.07
CA ASN A 125 -0.85 10.88 -14.98
C ASN A 125 -0.72 10.34 -16.42
N TYR A 126 -1.83 9.99 -17.02
CA TYR A 126 -1.92 9.31 -18.34
C TYR A 126 -1.74 10.29 -19.51
N ASP A 127 -0.62 11.02 -19.52
CA ASP A 127 -0.26 12.00 -20.54
C ASP A 127 0.68 11.43 -21.63
N LEU A 128 0.91 10.12 -21.63
CA LEU A 128 1.83 9.40 -22.51
C LEU A 128 3.30 9.87 -22.39
N ASN A 129 3.62 10.69 -21.41
CA ASN A 129 4.96 11.18 -21.15
C ASN A 129 5.63 10.35 -20.04
N PRO A 130 6.68 9.56 -20.33
CA PRO A 130 7.34 8.71 -19.36
C PRO A 130 8.23 9.47 -18.35
N THR A 131 8.35 10.79 -18.49
CA THR A 131 9.22 11.59 -17.60
C THR A 131 8.69 11.59 -16.18
N ILE A 132 9.49 11.10 -15.25
CA ILE A 132 9.15 11.04 -13.83
C ILE A 132 9.24 12.45 -13.24
N PRO A 133 8.19 12.95 -12.55
CA PRO A 133 8.24 14.25 -11.90
C PRO A 133 9.31 14.32 -10.81
N ALA A 134 9.88 15.50 -10.61
CA ALA A 134 10.87 15.73 -9.57
C ALA A 134 10.33 15.33 -8.18
N GLY A 135 11.13 14.59 -7.43
CA GLY A 135 10.75 14.08 -6.11
C GLY A 135 9.82 12.86 -6.12
N CYS A 136 9.50 12.30 -7.30
CA CYS A 136 8.80 11.04 -7.43
C CYS A 136 9.76 9.90 -7.79
N ALA A 137 9.42 8.67 -7.40
CA ALA A 137 10.18 7.46 -7.72
C ALA A 137 9.64 6.75 -8.96
N ALA A 138 8.37 6.95 -9.29
CA ALA A 138 7.76 6.38 -10.47
C ALA A 138 6.61 7.25 -11.00
N LYS A 139 6.32 7.07 -12.28
CA LYS A 139 5.15 7.64 -12.95
C LYS A 139 4.48 6.59 -13.82
N GLN A 140 3.21 6.35 -13.57
CA GLN A 140 2.30 5.62 -14.45
C GLN A 140 1.78 6.60 -15.49
N TYR A 141 2.16 6.40 -16.76
CA TYR A 141 1.94 7.38 -17.82
C TYR A 141 0.97 6.91 -18.91
N THR A 142 0.55 5.65 -18.88
CA THR A 142 -0.49 5.11 -19.78
C THR A 142 -1.23 3.95 -19.15
N ASP A 143 -2.54 3.88 -19.41
CA ASP A 143 -3.47 2.80 -19.08
C ASP A 143 -3.70 1.85 -20.26
N ARG A 144 -2.83 1.90 -21.29
CA ARG A 144 -2.94 1.13 -22.50
C ARG A 144 -1.71 0.30 -22.78
N ASP A 145 -1.93 -0.93 -23.24
CA ASP A 145 -0.90 -1.75 -23.85
C ASP A 145 -0.48 -1.19 -25.22
N PRO A 146 0.60 -1.69 -25.85
CA PRO A 146 1.05 -1.22 -27.16
C PRO A 146 0.00 -1.37 -28.28
N ASN A 147 -1.03 -2.20 -28.10
CA ASN A 147 -2.12 -2.40 -29.06
C ASN A 147 -3.32 -1.47 -28.77
N GLY A 148 -3.23 -0.63 -27.75
CA GLY A 148 -4.28 0.29 -27.35
C GLY A 148 -5.37 -0.32 -26.45
N ASN A 149 -5.18 -1.56 -25.95
CA ASN A 149 -6.13 -2.20 -25.05
C ASN A 149 -5.80 -1.85 -23.58
N ASN A 150 -6.82 -1.78 -22.75
CA ASN A 150 -6.69 -1.57 -21.30
C ASN A 150 -6.46 -2.92 -20.60
N THR A 151 -5.30 -3.54 -20.82
CA THR A 151 -4.93 -4.83 -20.20
C THR A 151 -3.92 -4.68 -19.08
N TYR A 152 -3.12 -3.64 -19.12
CA TYR A 152 -2.18 -3.25 -18.06
C TYR A 152 -1.75 -1.80 -18.21
N ASP A 153 -1.33 -1.24 -17.12
CA ASP A 153 -0.77 0.11 -17.04
C ASP A 153 0.76 0.04 -17.16
N THR A 154 1.35 1.11 -17.68
CA THR A 154 2.82 1.19 -17.79
C THR A 154 3.37 2.37 -17.03
N SER A 155 4.41 2.09 -16.27
CA SER A 155 5.15 3.07 -15.48
C SER A 155 6.62 3.12 -15.85
N SER A 156 7.19 4.32 -15.75
CA SER A 156 8.63 4.52 -15.63
C SER A 156 9.01 4.59 -14.16
N THR A 157 10.12 3.97 -13.78
CA THR A 157 10.65 4.06 -12.42
C THR A 157 12.10 4.54 -12.45
N VAL A 158 12.54 5.15 -11.34
CA VAL A 158 13.96 5.43 -11.11
C VAL A 158 14.72 4.12 -10.87
N ASP A 159 16.04 4.12 -11.07
CA ASP A 159 16.90 2.94 -10.98
C ASP A 159 17.01 2.35 -9.56
N TYR A 160 16.77 3.15 -8.53
CA TYR A 160 16.83 2.72 -7.13
C TYR A 160 15.49 2.22 -6.57
N TRP A 161 14.38 2.35 -7.31
CA TRP A 161 13.06 1.88 -6.91
C TRP A 161 12.38 1.14 -8.08
N PRO A 162 11.64 0.05 -7.85
CA PRO A 162 11.44 -0.63 -6.58
C PRO A 162 12.64 -1.51 -6.21
N ARG A 163 13.28 -1.20 -5.09
CA ARG A 163 14.26 -2.11 -4.50
C ARG A 163 13.72 -2.62 -3.18
N ARG A 164 13.76 -3.93 -2.99
CA ARG A 164 13.52 -4.48 -1.65
C ARG A 164 14.75 -4.21 -0.82
N PRO A 165 14.67 -3.42 0.25
CA PRO A 165 15.67 -3.47 1.28
C PRO A 165 15.73 -4.92 1.77
N THR A 166 16.93 -5.46 1.95
CA THR A 166 17.10 -6.64 2.80
C THR A 166 16.40 -6.33 4.12
N PRO A 167 15.47 -7.18 4.61
CA PRO A 167 14.81 -6.94 5.87
C PRO A 167 15.88 -6.64 6.92
N LYS A 168 15.89 -5.42 7.41
CA LYS A 168 16.76 -5.08 8.54
C LYS A 168 16.26 -5.94 9.71
N PRO A 169 17.12 -6.63 10.45
CA PRO A 169 16.69 -7.31 11.65
C PRO A 169 15.84 -6.32 12.46
N VAL A 170 14.61 -6.70 12.74
CA VAL A 170 13.68 -5.85 13.48
C VAL A 170 14.33 -5.57 14.82
N SER A 171 14.89 -4.39 14.99
CA SER A 171 15.22 -3.91 16.33
C SER A 171 13.91 -3.84 17.09
N PRO A 172 13.87 -4.27 18.36
CA PRO A 172 12.64 -4.20 19.13
C PRO A 172 12.10 -2.77 19.04
N VAL A 173 10.88 -2.68 18.56
CA VAL A 173 10.18 -1.42 18.30
C VAL A 173 10.15 -0.62 19.58
N LYS A 174 10.62 0.63 19.53
CA LYS A 174 10.42 1.59 20.62
C LYS A 174 8.94 1.95 20.68
N ASP A 175 8.45 2.30 21.87
CA ASP A 175 7.06 2.58 22.28
C ASP A 175 6.27 3.63 21.47
N ASP A 176 6.73 4.02 20.25
CA ASP A 176 6.14 5.06 19.43
C ASP A 176 5.17 4.54 18.36
N ASP A 177 4.85 3.26 18.36
CA ASP A 177 3.89 2.70 17.39
C ASP A 177 2.47 3.18 17.71
N MET A 178 1.99 4.10 16.91
CA MET A 178 0.58 4.49 16.99
C MET A 178 -0.32 3.29 16.63
N PRO A 179 -1.21 2.89 17.52
CA PRO A 179 -2.15 1.81 17.26
C PRO A 179 -3.12 2.20 16.13
N ILE A 180 -3.54 1.22 15.34
CA ILE A 180 -4.61 1.40 14.34
C ILE A 180 -5.86 0.72 14.89
N ILE A 181 -6.95 1.47 15.01
CA ILE A 181 -8.24 0.91 15.41
C ILE A 181 -8.91 0.28 14.19
N ILE A 182 -9.32 -0.97 14.32
CA ILE A 182 -10.04 -1.72 13.28
C ILE A 182 -11.48 -1.95 13.75
N ASN A 183 -12.45 -1.42 12.99
CA ASN A 183 -13.85 -1.79 13.13
C ASN A 183 -14.13 -2.99 12.23
N ALA A 184 -14.18 -4.16 12.82
CA ALA A 184 -14.41 -5.42 12.11
C ALA A 184 -15.90 -5.63 11.79
N PRO A 185 -16.23 -6.57 10.88
CA PRO A 185 -17.62 -6.85 10.46
C PRO A 185 -18.52 -7.35 11.58
N ASP A 186 -17.95 -7.92 12.67
CA ASP A 186 -18.66 -8.39 13.86
C ASP A 186 -19.08 -7.26 14.80
N SER A 187 -18.86 -6.00 14.42
CA SER A 187 -19.10 -4.80 15.23
C SER A 187 -18.24 -4.72 16.49
N VAL A 188 -17.21 -5.53 16.58
CA VAL A 188 -16.19 -5.45 17.65
C VAL A 188 -15.04 -4.57 17.17
N MET A 189 -14.50 -3.79 18.10
CA MET A 189 -13.30 -2.99 17.83
C MET A 189 -12.04 -3.79 18.16
N TYR A 190 -11.05 -3.67 17.30
CA TYR A 190 -9.74 -4.27 17.48
C TYR A 190 -8.67 -3.20 17.32
N VAL A 191 -7.52 -3.42 17.90
CA VAL A 191 -6.32 -2.60 17.67
C VAL A 191 -5.28 -3.47 16.98
N LEU A 192 -4.76 -3.00 15.86
CA LEU A 192 -3.54 -3.53 15.28
C LEU A 192 -2.36 -2.77 15.88
N MET A 193 -1.55 -3.45 16.65
CA MET A 193 -0.41 -2.87 17.35
C MET A 193 0.73 -3.89 17.42
N GLN A 194 1.93 -3.49 17.04
CA GLN A 194 3.11 -4.36 17.04
C GLN A 194 2.90 -5.68 16.27
N GLY A 195 2.17 -5.62 15.13
CA GLY A 195 1.91 -6.80 14.31
C GLY A 195 0.95 -7.81 14.94
N LYS A 196 0.17 -7.42 15.93
CA LYS A 196 -0.86 -8.24 16.58
C LYS A 196 -2.22 -7.57 16.52
N ILE A 197 -3.26 -8.36 16.33
CA ILE A 197 -4.64 -7.92 16.45
C ILE A 197 -5.06 -8.13 17.91
N ILE A 198 -5.41 -7.06 18.60
CA ILE A 198 -5.83 -7.08 20.01
C ILE A 198 -7.32 -6.71 20.05
N ARG A 199 -8.14 -7.55 20.65
CA ARG A 199 -9.55 -7.25 20.87
C ARG A 199 -9.72 -6.20 21.97
N ILE A 200 -10.53 -5.18 21.71
CA ILE A 200 -10.93 -4.18 22.69
C ILE A 200 -12.33 -4.55 23.19
N ALA A 201 -12.48 -4.73 24.51
CA ALA A 201 -13.74 -5.20 25.09
C ALA A 201 -14.86 -4.14 25.08
N GLY A 202 -14.54 -2.86 24.87
CA GLY A 202 -15.53 -1.79 24.74
C GLY A 202 -14.93 -0.41 24.55
N PRO A 203 -15.76 0.60 24.23
CA PRO A 203 -15.30 1.97 24.00
C PRO A 203 -14.61 2.60 25.22
N ALA A 204 -14.91 2.13 26.43
CA ALA A 204 -14.30 2.64 27.65
C ALA A 204 -12.81 2.26 27.82
N GLU A 205 -12.35 1.26 27.06
CA GLU A 205 -10.93 0.83 27.09
C GLU A 205 -10.05 1.61 26.11
N VAL A 206 -10.66 2.45 25.27
CA VAL A 206 -9.94 3.27 24.30
C VAL A 206 -9.50 4.58 24.99
N ASN A 207 -8.43 4.54 25.76
CA ASN A 207 -7.88 5.69 26.46
C ASN A 207 -6.48 6.05 25.93
N GLY A 208 -6.10 7.32 26.05
CA GLY A 208 -4.76 7.81 25.72
C GLY A 208 -4.42 7.72 24.23
N PRO A 209 -3.26 7.18 23.85
CA PRO A 209 -2.80 7.12 22.45
C PRO A 209 -3.75 6.38 21.51
N ILE A 210 -4.52 5.43 22.02
CA ILE A 210 -5.50 4.67 21.23
C ILE A 210 -6.66 5.56 20.82
N GLN A 211 -7.07 6.52 21.65
CA GLN A 211 -8.18 7.42 21.34
C GLN A 211 -7.89 8.34 20.12
N ALA A 212 -6.64 8.65 19.87
CA ALA A 212 -6.19 9.45 18.72
C ALA A 212 -5.78 8.60 17.52
N ALA A 213 -5.89 7.26 17.60
CA ALA A 213 -5.49 6.36 16.54
C ALA A 213 -6.43 6.43 15.33
N PRO A 214 -5.90 6.31 14.11
CA PRO A 214 -6.74 6.23 12.93
C PRO A 214 -7.63 4.98 13.01
N THR A 215 -8.90 5.14 12.61
CA THR A 215 -9.89 4.08 12.62
C THR A 215 -10.13 3.54 11.22
N TRP A 216 -9.99 2.25 11.04
CA TRP A 216 -10.29 1.55 9.80
C TRP A 216 -11.59 0.74 9.93
N LYS A 217 -12.52 0.97 8.98
CA LYS A 217 -13.70 0.15 8.84
C LYS A 217 -13.42 -0.90 7.77
N VAL A 218 -13.35 -2.17 8.16
CA VAL A 218 -13.00 -3.28 7.25
C VAL A 218 -14.21 -4.16 6.97
N GLY A 219 -14.36 -4.62 5.74
CA GLY A 219 -15.35 -5.61 5.34
C GLY A 219 -14.91 -7.04 5.68
N ALA A 220 -15.80 -8.03 5.49
CA ALA A 220 -15.54 -9.43 5.83
C ALA A 220 -14.28 -10.01 5.15
N THR A 221 -14.07 -9.70 3.88
CA THR A 221 -12.89 -10.16 3.11
C THR A 221 -11.59 -9.57 3.66
N GLN A 222 -11.58 -8.27 3.94
CA GLN A 222 -10.43 -7.58 4.52
C GLN A 222 -10.13 -8.10 5.92
N TRP A 223 -11.17 -8.37 6.72
CA TRP A 223 -11.03 -8.95 8.04
C TRP A 223 -10.41 -10.34 7.98
N SER A 224 -10.88 -11.22 7.08
CA SER A 224 -10.29 -12.54 6.86
C SER A 224 -8.80 -12.46 6.49
N PHE A 225 -8.43 -11.50 5.67
CA PHE A 225 -7.05 -11.26 5.30
C PHE A 225 -6.19 -10.81 6.51
N LEU A 226 -6.70 -9.89 7.33
CA LEU A 226 -6.00 -9.48 8.56
C LEU A 226 -5.76 -10.65 9.50
N LEU A 227 -6.75 -11.53 9.66
CA LEU A 227 -6.62 -12.73 10.47
C LEU A 227 -5.57 -13.71 9.92
N GLN A 228 -5.48 -13.85 8.60
CA GLN A 228 -4.45 -14.67 7.96
C GLN A 228 -3.04 -14.09 8.13
N THR A 229 -2.92 -12.77 8.13
CA THR A 229 -1.63 -12.07 8.18
C THR A 229 -1.08 -11.97 9.60
N TYR A 230 -1.94 -11.66 10.55
CA TYR A 230 -1.56 -11.33 11.94
C TYR A 230 -2.01 -12.37 12.97
N GLY A 231 -2.73 -13.40 12.52
CA GLY A 231 -3.28 -14.43 13.39
C GLY A 231 -4.60 -14.02 14.05
N ALA A 232 -5.15 -14.95 14.84
CA ALA A 232 -6.37 -14.69 15.59
C ALA A 232 -6.16 -13.58 16.65
N PRO A 233 -7.21 -12.75 16.91
CA PRO A 233 -7.12 -11.71 17.92
C PRO A 233 -6.77 -12.28 19.30
N VAL A 234 -5.87 -11.60 20.00
CA VAL A 234 -5.58 -11.89 21.39
C VAL A 234 -6.39 -10.95 22.29
N THR A 235 -6.82 -11.42 23.43
CA THR A 235 -7.48 -10.56 24.42
C THR A 235 -6.41 -9.71 25.11
N ALA A 236 -6.65 -8.41 25.26
CA ALA A 236 -5.79 -7.57 26.08
C ALA A 236 -5.75 -8.17 27.49
N VAL A 237 -4.57 -8.45 27.98
CA VAL A 237 -4.38 -8.80 29.40
C VAL A 237 -4.43 -7.48 30.15
N ALA A 238 -5.39 -7.36 31.07
CA ALA A 238 -5.57 -6.20 31.94
C ALA A 238 -4.38 -5.97 32.86
#